data_9fb117bd4fd2091ceddbba16dacd2952
#
_entry.id   9fb117bd4fd2091ceddbba16dacd2952
#
_cell.length_a   1.000
_cell.length_b   1.000
_cell.length_c   1.000
_cell.angle_alpha   90.00
_cell.angle_beta   90.00
_cell.angle_gamma   90.00
#
_symmetry.space_group_name_H-M   'P 1'
#
loop_
_entity.id
_entity.type
_entity.pdbx_description
1 polymer ?
#
loop_
_entity_poly.entity_id
_entity_poly.type
_entity_poly.pdbx_seq_one_letter_code
_entity_poly.pdbx_strand_id
1 'polypeptide(L)'
;MCIKLFKSIYFKPALFLMALAMLTMSFTMPGGTVVLKAGTVIPMELVSTISSKTARSGQLVDFRVTSDIKVDGKTVVAAGSIAQGQIVRAKKNGLLGAEGELEIAVKSIKAVDGTNIYLSSNNLSDEGSNKVVLSVVVTLCCLFGFFIKGGQAEIPAGTQVQGMVVSNTDINV
;
A
#
# COMPACT_ATOMS: atom_id res chain seq x y z
N MET A 1 -25.38 65.61 -31.40
CA MET A 1 -26.13 64.69 -30.51
C MET A 1 -25.94 63.22 -30.90
N CYS A 2 -24.92 62.86 -31.73
CA CYS A 2 -24.68 61.45 -32.18
C CYS A 2 -23.49 60.73 -31.55
N ILE A 3 -22.67 61.42 -30.76
CA ILE A 3 -21.41 60.82 -30.25
C ILE A 3 -21.62 60.00 -28.97
N LYS A 4 -22.74 60.22 -28.22
CA LYS A 4 -23.03 59.49 -26.96
C LYS A 4 -23.59 58.08 -27.14
N LEU A 5 -24.19 57.77 -28.28
CA LEU A 5 -24.79 56.46 -28.56
C LEU A 5 -23.75 55.39 -28.99
N PHE A 6 -22.67 55.80 -29.64
CA PHE A 6 -21.64 54.89 -30.11
C PHE A 6 -20.75 54.33 -28.98
N LYS A 7 -20.61 55.11 -27.89
CA LYS A 7 -19.75 54.70 -26.74
C LYS A 7 -20.39 53.62 -25.83
N SER A 8 -21.73 53.47 -25.91
CA SER A 8 -22.47 52.51 -25.06
C SER A 8 -22.52 51.11 -25.66
N ILE A 9 -22.43 50.96 -27.01
CA ILE A 9 -22.57 49.65 -27.66
C ILE A 9 -21.28 48.80 -27.60
N TYR A 10 -20.13 49.47 -27.64
CA TYR A 10 -18.84 48.78 -27.56
C TYR A 10 -18.32 48.55 -26.15
N PHE A 11 -18.86 49.29 -25.16
CA PHE A 11 -18.43 49.20 -23.78
C PHE A 11 -18.91 47.91 -23.10
N LYS A 12 -20.12 47.44 -23.44
CA LYS A 12 -20.71 46.22 -22.87
C LYS A 12 -19.97 44.92 -23.30
N PRO A 13 -19.64 44.70 -24.62
CA PRO A 13 -18.92 43.51 -25.00
C PRO A 13 -17.46 43.55 -24.56
N ALA A 14 -16.82 44.71 -24.46
CA ALA A 14 -15.47 44.84 -23.94
C ALA A 14 -15.38 44.50 -22.45
N LEU A 15 -16.36 44.89 -21.66
CA LEU A 15 -16.43 44.51 -20.23
C LEU A 15 -16.66 43.01 -20.05
N PHE A 16 -17.47 42.41 -20.91
CA PHE A 16 -17.76 40.97 -20.88
C PHE A 16 -16.52 40.15 -21.31
N LEU A 17 -15.79 40.60 -22.34
CA LEU A 17 -14.52 39.99 -22.76
C LEU A 17 -13.42 40.09 -21.69
N MET A 18 -13.36 41.23 -20.98
CA MET A 18 -12.41 41.44 -19.90
C MET A 18 -12.74 40.57 -18.67
N ALA A 19 -14.04 40.41 -18.34
CA ALA A 19 -14.49 39.49 -17.29
C ALA A 19 -14.21 38.02 -17.65
N LEU A 20 -14.41 37.62 -18.91
CA LEU A 20 -14.13 36.29 -19.38
C LEU A 20 -12.61 35.98 -19.37
N ALA A 21 -11.76 36.97 -19.72
CA ALA A 21 -10.32 36.88 -19.64
C ALA A 21 -9.79 36.73 -18.20
N MET A 22 -10.45 37.39 -17.23
CA MET A 22 -10.10 37.21 -15.80
C MET A 22 -10.52 35.84 -15.25
N LEU A 23 -11.60 35.22 -15.74
CA LEU A 23 -11.99 33.87 -15.36
C LEU A 23 -11.00 32.81 -15.83
N THR A 24 -10.32 33.01 -16.96
CA THR A 24 -9.34 32.03 -17.50
C THR A 24 -7.99 32.06 -16.80
N MET A 25 -7.66 33.13 -16.08
CA MET A 25 -6.38 33.24 -15.35
C MET A 25 -6.40 32.65 -13.94
N SER A 26 -7.55 32.19 -13.44
CA SER A 26 -7.69 31.72 -12.04
C SER A 26 -7.37 30.23 -11.82
N PHE A 27 -6.87 29.49 -12.81
CA PHE A 27 -6.69 28.04 -12.69
C PHE A 27 -5.26 27.56 -12.94
N THR A 28 -4.29 28.30 -12.43
CA THR A 28 -2.93 27.74 -12.35
C THR A 28 -2.62 27.47 -10.88
N MET A 29 -3.00 26.29 -10.40
CA MET A 29 -2.44 25.77 -9.14
C MET A 29 -0.96 25.52 -9.39
N PRO A 30 -0.04 26.13 -8.65
CA PRO A 30 1.36 25.72 -8.65
C PRO A 30 1.43 24.36 -7.97
N GLY A 31 1.34 23.30 -8.75
CA GLY A 31 1.69 21.95 -8.31
C GLY A 31 3.18 21.95 -7.98
N GLY A 32 3.54 21.96 -6.70
CA GLY A 32 4.93 21.84 -6.30
C GLY A 32 5.33 20.36 -6.34
N THR A 33 6.38 20.02 -7.06
CA THR A 33 6.98 18.68 -7.01
C THR A 33 7.76 18.53 -5.71
N VAL A 34 7.49 17.45 -4.98
CA VAL A 34 8.17 17.10 -3.74
C VAL A 34 8.86 15.75 -3.94
N VAL A 35 10.11 15.64 -3.48
CA VAL A 35 10.90 14.41 -3.61
C VAL A 35 10.76 13.56 -2.36
N LEU A 36 10.10 12.41 -2.48
CA LEU A 36 10.09 11.39 -1.43
C LEU A 36 11.43 10.63 -1.49
N LYS A 37 12.22 10.74 -0.44
CA LYS A 37 13.57 10.16 -0.36
C LYS A 37 13.53 8.65 -0.16
N ALA A 38 14.46 7.95 -0.80
CA ALA A 38 14.75 6.55 -0.51
C ALA A 38 15.10 6.39 0.99
N GLY A 39 14.68 5.27 1.58
CA GLY A 39 14.85 5.02 3.01
C GLY A 39 13.71 5.57 3.88
N THR A 40 12.76 6.34 3.32
CA THR A 40 11.57 6.76 4.07
C THR A 40 10.75 5.55 4.47
N VAL A 41 10.38 5.46 5.75
CA VAL A 41 9.59 4.36 6.30
C VAL A 41 8.11 4.72 6.26
N ILE A 42 7.30 3.81 5.71
CA ILE A 42 5.85 3.94 5.61
C ILE A 42 5.22 2.85 6.50
N PRO A 43 4.58 3.22 7.63
CA PRO A 43 3.89 2.27 8.49
C PRO A 43 2.55 1.88 7.87
N MET A 44 2.25 0.59 7.87
CA MET A 44 1.03 0.04 7.31
C MET A 44 0.57 -1.20 8.07
N GLU A 45 -0.66 -1.61 7.86
CA GLU A 45 -1.27 -2.80 8.47
C GLU A 45 -1.88 -3.71 7.42
N LEU A 46 -1.90 -5.00 7.69
CA LEU A 46 -2.55 -5.99 6.84
C LEU A 46 -4.08 -5.83 6.91
N VAL A 47 -4.74 -5.72 5.75
CA VAL A 47 -6.20 -5.48 5.71
C VAL A 47 -7.01 -6.73 6.05
N SER A 48 -6.55 -7.92 5.65
CA SER A 48 -7.28 -9.17 5.84
C SER A 48 -6.39 -10.28 6.36
N THR A 49 -6.95 -11.13 7.22
CA THR A 49 -6.24 -12.33 7.72
C THR A 49 -5.88 -13.27 6.58
N ILE A 50 -4.64 -13.74 6.57
CA ILE A 50 -4.10 -14.66 5.57
C ILE A 50 -3.62 -15.93 6.24
N SER A 51 -4.08 -17.07 5.73
CA SER A 51 -3.72 -18.39 6.26
C SER A 51 -2.99 -19.22 5.20
N SER A 52 -1.93 -19.91 5.60
CA SER A 52 -1.17 -20.83 4.74
C SER A 52 -2.03 -21.94 4.12
N LYS A 53 -3.20 -22.21 4.72
CA LYS A 53 -4.16 -23.21 4.20
C LYS A 53 -4.78 -22.80 2.86
N THR A 54 -5.08 -21.51 2.70
CA THR A 54 -5.81 -20.95 1.54
C THR A 54 -4.92 -20.11 0.63
N ALA A 55 -3.85 -19.55 1.17
CA ALA A 55 -2.91 -18.71 0.46
C ALA A 55 -2.16 -19.45 -0.65
N ARG A 56 -1.78 -18.70 -1.68
CA ARG A 56 -0.97 -19.20 -2.80
C ARG A 56 0.20 -18.24 -3.04
N SER A 57 1.37 -18.80 -3.33
CA SER A 57 2.51 -17.98 -3.77
C SER A 57 2.14 -17.20 -5.03
N GLY A 58 2.53 -15.93 -5.07
CA GLY A 58 2.17 -14.99 -6.14
C GLY A 58 0.84 -14.25 -5.93
N GLN A 59 0.01 -14.64 -4.97
CA GLN A 59 -1.25 -13.96 -4.66
C GLN A 59 -0.99 -12.55 -4.14
N LEU A 60 -1.77 -11.57 -4.62
CA LEU A 60 -1.73 -10.19 -4.14
C LEU A 60 -2.46 -10.06 -2.81
N VAL A 61 -1.97 -9.16 -1.98
CA VAL A 61 -2.50 -8.83 -0.66
C VAL A 61 -2.47 -7.33 -0.46
N ASP A 62 -3.50 -6.81 0.20
CA ASP A 62 -3.65 -5.39 0.44
C ASP A 62 -3.22 -5.03 1.87
N PHE A 63 -2.46 -3.94 1.96
CA PHE A 63 -2.08 -3.28 3.19
C PHE A 63 -2.68 -1.88 3.21
N ARG A 64 -2.96 -1.36 4.39
CA ARG A 64 -3.46 0.00 4.60
C ARG A 64 -2.43 0.82 5.34
N VAL A 65 -2.13 2.02 4.83
CA VAL A 65 -1.25 2.98 5.51
C VAL A 65 -1.93 3.50 6.77
N THR A 66 -1.21 3.49 7.88
CA THR A 66 -1.75 3.87 9.20
C THR A 66 -1.62 5.35 9.51
N SER A 67 -0.69 6.07 8.86
CA SER A 67 -0.45 7.50 9.11
C SER A 67 -0.05 8.25 7.84
N ASP A 68 -0.36 9.56 7.79
CA ASP A 68 0.06 10.43 6.68
C ASP A 68 1.59 10.51 6.60
N ILE A 69 2.13 10.36 5.40
CA ILE A 69 3.53 10.63 5.11
C ILE A 69 3.63 12.02 4.49
N LYS A 70 4.33 12.90 5.17
CA LYS A 70 4.50 14.30 4.76
C LYS A 70 5.96 14.58 4.45
N VAL A 71 6.18 15.33 3.37
CA VAL A 71 7.49 15.86 2.98
C VAL A 71 7.32 17.36 2.74
N ASP A 72 8.14 18.18 3.34
CA ASP A 72 8.06 19.66 3.27
C ASP A 72 6.66 20.21 3.62
N GLY A 73 5.99 19.56 4.59
CA GLY A 73 4.64 19.96 5.03
C GLY A 73 3.48 19.52 4.12
N LYS A 74 3.77 18.92 2.95
CA LYS A 74 2.77 18.40 2.00
C LYS A 74 2.60 16.89 2.18
N THR A 75 1.36 16.41 2.14
CA THR A 75 1.04 14.98 2.25
C THR A 75 1.33 14.30 0.91
N VAL A 76 2.28 13.38 0.89
CA VAL A 76 2.67 12.59 -0.29
C VAL A 76 2.00 11.22 -0.33
N VAL A 77 1.70 10.64 0.83
CA VAL A 77 0.88 9.44 0.97
C VAL A 77 -0.09 9.67 2.11
N ALA A 78 -1.38 9.57 1.84
CA ALA A 78 -2.41 9.78 2.85
C ALA A 78 -2.62 8.51 3.70
N ALA A 79 -2.96 8.68 4.96
CA ALA A 79 -3.46 7.60 5.80
C ALA A 79 -4.69 6.94 5.15
N GLY A 80 -4.80 5.62 5.27
CA GLY A 80 -5.84 4.85 4.59
C GLY A 80 -5.54 4.46 3.15
N SER A 81 -4.47 4.97 2.53
CA SER A 81 -4.04 4.53 1.19
C SER A 81 -3.73 3.04 1.17
N ILE A 82 -4.04 2.39 0.06
CA ILE A 82 -3.83 0.95 -0.12
C ILE A 82 -2.46 0.70 -0.77
N ALA A 83 -1.62 -0.07 -0.09
CA ALA A 83 -0.39 -0.61 -0.62
C ALA A 83 -0.59 -2.06 -1.03
N GLN A 84 0.07 -2.46 -2.11
CA GLN A 84 0.02 -3.83 -2.63
C GLN A 84 1.25 -4.61 -2.19
N GLY A 85 1.00 -5.78 -1.63
CA GLY A 85 1.99 -6.80 -1.36
C GLY A 85 1.73 -8.06 -2.15
N GLN A 86 2.63 -9.02 -2.01
CA GLN A 86 2.55 -10.32 -2.66
C GLN A 86 3.00 -11.41 -1.70
N ILE A 87 2.30 -12.53 -1.72
CA ILE A 87 2.71 -13.73 -1.00
C ILE A 87 3.91 -14.33 -1.74
N VAL A 88 5.08 -14.29 -1.10
CA VAL A 88 6.33 -14.85 -1.63
C VAL A 88 6.30 -16.37 -1.50
N ARG A 89 5.92 -16.84 -0.31
CA ARG A 89 5.86 -18.26 0.00
C ARG A 89 4.58 -18.60 0.76
N ALA A 90 3.92 -19.68 0.35
CA ALA A 90 2.79 -20.25 1.06
C ALA A 90 2.92 -21.77 1.03
N LYS A 91 3.15 -22.39 2.19
CA LYS A 91 3.24 -23.84 2.37
C LYS A 91 2.20 -24.28 3.39
N LYS A 92 1.38 -25.25 3.00
CA LYS A 92 0.38 -25.84 3.90
C LYS A 92 1.07 -26.73 4.93
N ASN A 93 0.46 -26.83 6.10
CA ASN A 93 0.88 -27.81 7.09
C ASN A 93 0.71 -29.23 6.54
N GLY A 94 1.64 -30.11 6.90
CA GLY A 94 1.67 -31.51 6.47
C GLY A 94 1.44 -32.50 7.59
N LEU A 95 1.60 -33.78 7.25
CA LEU A 95 1.67 -34.89 8.17
C LEU A 95 3.03 -34.92 8.90
N LEU A 96 3.18 -35.74 9.92
CA LEU A 96 4.40 -35.86 10.73
C LEU A 96 4.82 -34.56 11.40
N GLY A 97 3.84 -33.72 11.80
CA GLY A 97 4.11 -32.46 12.46
C GLY A 97 4.72 -31.36 11.57
N ALA A 98 4.76 -31.54 10.25
CA ALA A 98 5.28 -30.52 9.34
C ALA A 98 4.41 -29.25 9.42
N GLU A 99 5.04 -28.11 9.72
CA GLU A 99 4.38 -26.82 9.87
C GLU A 99 4.05 -26.13 8.56
N GLY A 100 3.03 -25.27 8.60
CA GLY A 100 2.74 -24.33 7.52
C GLY A 100 3.71 -23.16 7.55
N GLU A 101 3.97 -22.56 6.39
CA GLU A 101 4.84 -21.40 6.23
C GLU A 101 4.13 -20.34 5.38
N LEU A 102 4.22 -19.10 5.81
CA LEU A 102 3.63 -17.97 5.09
C LEU A 102 4.59 -16.79 5.11
N GLU A 103 4.95 -16.29 3.94
CA GLU A 103 5.85 -15.16 3.77
C GLU A 103 5.22 -14.15 2.81
N ILE A 104 5.11 -12.89 3.23
CA ILE A 104 4.50 -11.81 2.47
C ILE A 104 5.49 -10.65 2.37
N ALA A 105 5.64 -10.10 1.17
CA ALA A 105 6.44 -8.91 0.90
C ALA A 105 5.56 -7.77 0.39
N VAL A 106 5.75 -6.56 0.90
CA VAL A 106 5.14 -5.35 0.35
C VAL A 106 5.92 -4.95 -0.91
N LYS A 107 5.21 -4.54 -1.97
CA LYS A 107 5.79 -4.22 -3.27
C LYS A 107 5.70 -2.74 -3.62
N SER A 108 4.52 -2.16 -3.55
CA SER A 108 4.30 -0.79 -3.99
C SER A 108 3.09 -0.15 -3.33
N ILE A 109 3.09 1.18 -3.35
CA ILE A 109 1.96 2.01 -2.95
C ILE A 109 1.78 3.15 -3.95
N LYS A 110 0.55 3.65 -4.08
CA LYS A 110 0.27 4.83 -4.89
C LYS A 110 0.33 6.09 -4.02
N ALA A 111 1.07 7.09 -4.51
CA ALA A 111 1.07 8.44 -3.95
C ALA A 111 -0.24 9.16 -4.25
N VAL A 112 -0.42 10.35 -3.67
CA VAL A 112 -1.63 11.18 -3.86
C VAL A 112 -1.85 11.62 -5.32
N ASP A 113 -0.78 11.73 -6.11
CA ASP A 113 -0.80 12.04 -7.55
C ASP A 113 -0.97 10.81 -8.47
N GLY A 114 -1.07 9.60 -7.87
CA GLY A 114 -1.15 8.34 -8.60
C GLY A 114 0.20 7.70 -8.97
N THR A 115 1.33 8.35 -8.65
CA THR A 115 2.67 7.81 -8.89
C THR A 115 2.89 6.54 -8.06
N ASN A 116 3.47 5.50 -8.65
CA ASN A 116 3.81 4.29 -7.93
C ASN A 116 5.13 4.44 -7.18
N ILE A 117 5.08 4.27 -5.87
CA ILE A 117 6.25 4.23 -5.00
C ILE A 117 6.57 2.76 -4.74
N TYR A 118 7.78 2.33 -5.11
CA TYR A 118 8.25 0.97 -4.85
C TYR A 118 8.80 0.86 -3.43
N LEU A 119 8.39 -0.20 -2.75
CA LEU A 119 8.73 -0.46 -1.36
C LEU A 119 9.54 -1.75 -1.25
N SER A 120 10.48 -1.75 -0.32
CA SER A 120 11.08 -2.96 0.24
C SER A 120 10.59 -3.07 1.67
N SER A 121 10.18 -4.25 2.08
CA SER A 121 9.86 -4.52 3.48
C SER A 121 10.69 -5.68 3.98
N ASN A 122 10.94 -5.71 5.28
CA ASN A 122 11.29 -6.96 5.91
C ASN A 122 10.09 -7.89 5.69
N ASN A 123 10.34 -9.06 5.11
CA ASN A 123 9.27 -10.01 4.82
C ASN A 123 8.51 -10.31 6.11
N LEU A 124 7.21 -10.18 6.04
CA LEU A 124 6.34 -10.64 7.11
C LEU A 124 6.25 -12.16 6.99
N SER A 125 6.85 -12.89 7.92
CA SER A 125 6.85 -14.35 7.93
C SER A 125 6.20 -14.87 9.19
N ASP A 126 5.39 -15.89 9.04
CA ASP A 126 4.85 -16.69 10.14
C ASP A 126 5.03 -18.17 9.84
N GLU A 127 5.64 -18.87 10.77
CA GLU A 127 5.81 -20.31 10.74
C GLU A 127 4.86 -20.92 11.78
N GLY A 128 4.09 -21.91 11.36
CA GLY A 128 3.23 -22.64 12.28
C GLY A 128 4.04 -23.39 13.35
N SER A 129 3.36 -23.88 14.36
CA SER A 129 4.01 -24.65 15.42
C SER A 129 4.59 -25.95 14.89
N ASN A 130 5.92 -26.10 14.97
CA ASN A 130 6.63 -27.30 14.53
C ASN A 130 6.44 -28.45 15.53
N LYS A 131 5.68 -29.44 15.13
CA LYS A 131 5.39 -30.64 15.94
C LYS A 131 6.12 -31.89 15.44
N VAL A 132 7.13 -31.71 14.57
CA VAL A 132 7.86 -32.85 13.99
C VAL A 132 8.50 -33.71 15.09
N VAL A 133 9.16 -33.09 16.06
CA VAL A 133 9.81 -33.82 17.16
C VAL A 133 8.79 -34.60 17.95
N LEU A 134 7.65 -33.98 18.31
CA LEU A 134 6.57 -34.65 19.04
C LEU A 134 5.98 -35.80 18.22
N SER A 135 5.76 -35.56 16.92
CA SER A 135 5.23 -36.58 16.01
C SER A 135 6.16 -37.79 15.89
N VAL A 136 7.47 -37.59 15.77
CA VAL A 136 8.45 -38.67 15.68
C VAL A 136 8.49 -39.51 16.97
N VAL A 137 8.49 -38.86 18.15
CA VAL A 137 8.48 -39.54 19.45
C VAL A 137 7.22 -40.38 19.63
N VAL A 138 6.04 -39.79 19.32
CA VAL A 138 4.75 -40.51 19.44
C VAL A 138 4.65 -41.65 18.41
N THR A 139 5.17 -41.47 17.19
CA THR A 139 5.20 -42.54 16.17
C THR A 139 6.04 -43.70 16.63
N LEU A 140 7.17 -43.42 17.26
CA LEU A 140 8.07 -44.46 17.75
C LEU A 140 7.45 -45.26 18.90
N CYS A 141 6.67 -44.61 19.80
CA CYS A 141 6.08 -45.23 20.96
C CYS A 141 4.73 -45.91 20.70
N CYS A 142 3.87 -45.32 19.80
CA CYS A 142 2.47 -45.75 19.69
C CYS A 142 1.98 -45.92 18.23
N LEU A 143 2.81 -45.76 17.19
CA LEU A 143 2.44 -45.80 15.77
C LEU A 143 1.39 -44.77 15.33
N PHE A 144 0.92 -43.89 16.25
CA PHE A 144 -0.10 -42.87 15.97
C PHE A 144 0.49 -41.48 15.64
N GLY A 145 1.79 -41.27 15.88
CA GLY A 145 2.44 -39.98 15.61
C GLY A 145 2.39 -39.54 14.14
N PHE A 146 2.20 -40.49 13.22
CA PHE A 146 2.03 -40.22 11.80
C PHE A 146 0.83 -39.31 11.48
N PHE A 147 -0.21 -39.35 12.32
CA PHE A 147 -1.43 -38.57 12.15
C PHE A 147 -1.36 -37.16 12.79
N ILE A 148 -0.26 -36.82 13.49
CA ILE A 148 -0.11 -35.49 14.07
C ILE A 148 0.15 -34.50 12.94
N LYS A 149 -0.77 -33.57 12.78
CA LYS A 149 -0.70 -32.47 11.82
C LYS A 149 0.05 -31.29 12.43
N GLY A 150 0.97 -30.68 11.68
CA GLY A 150 1.66 -29.45 12.09
C GLY A 150 0.70 -28.27 12.23
N GLY A 151 1.14 -27.21 12.90
CA GLY A 151 0.42 -25.95 13.00
C GLY A 151 0.27 -25.27 11.64
N GLN A 152 -0.78 -24.49 11.47
CA GLN A 152 -0.95 -23.62 10.30
C GLN A 152 -0.30 -22.27 10.60
N ALA A 153 0.38 -21.68 9.60
CA ALA A 153 0.80 -20.29 9.65
C ALA A 153 -0.39 -19.39 9.33
N GLU A 154 -0.61 -18.36 10.14
CA GLU A 154 -1.69 -17.41 9.97
C GLU A 154 -1.26 -16.02 10.43
N ILE A 155 -1.36 -15.04 9.53
CA ILE A 155 -1.08 -13.64 9.81
C ILE A 155 -2.42 -12.92 9.94
N PRO A 156 -2.79 -12.44 11.14
CA PRO A 156 -4.08 -11.79 11.38
C PRO A 156 -4.14 -10.40 10.73
N ALA A 157 -5.35 -9.99 10.36
CA ALA A 157 -5.62 -8.61 9.97
C ALA A 157 -5.20 -7.64 11.08
N GLY A 158 -4.72 -6.44 10.71
CA GLY A 158 -4.18 -5.46 11.66
C GLY A 158 -2.71 -5.71 12.05
N THR A 159 -2.07 -6.78 11.54
CA THR A 159 -0.62 -6.96 11.74
C THR A 159 0.13 -5.80 11.09
N GLN A 160 0.92 -5.11 11.91
CA GLN A 160 1.68 -3.95 11.47
C GLN A 160 2.96 -4.37 10.75
N VAL A 161 3.26 -3.66 9.66
CA VAL A 161 4.47 -3.84 8.87
C VAL A 161 5.00 -2.47 8.45
N GLN A 162 6.30 -2.40 8.21
CA GLN A 162 6.96 -1.19 7.72
C GLN A 162 7.50 -1.44 6.33
N GLY A 163 7.09 -0.61 5.37
CA GLY A 163 7.69 -0.56 4.04
C GLY A 163 8.72 0.56 3.98
N MET A 164 9.86 0.30 3.37
CA MET A 164 10.91 1.28 3.12
C MET A 164 10.92 1.66 1.64
N VAL A 165 10.91 2.95 1.34
CA VAL A 165 11.01 3.46 -0.03
C VAL A 165 12.35 3.08 -0.64
N VAL A 166 12.33 2.44 -1.81
CA VAL A 166 13.55 1.91 -2.46
C VAL A 166 14.32 2.98 -3.20
N SER A 167 13.62 3.91 -3.85
CA SER A 167 14.23 4.95 -4.70
C SER A 167 13.57 6.30 -4.49
N ASN A 168 14.33 7.38 -4.72
CA ASN A 168 13.75 8.71 -4.73
C ASN A 168 12.64 8.78 -5.77
N THR A 169 11.49 9.35 -5.38
CA THR A 169 10.31 9.45 -6.22
C THR A 169 9.80 10.88 -6.18
N ASP A 170 9.65 11.49 -7.36
CA ASP A 170 9.09 12.83 -7.51
C ASP A 170 7.55 12.72 -7.50
N ILE A 171 6.89 13.49 -6.65
CA ILE A 171 5.44 13.46 -6.43
C ILE A 171 4.91 14.88 -6.60
N ASN A 172 3.87 15.05 -7.41
CA ASN A 172 3.21 16.33 -7.64
C ASN A 172 2.12 16.55 -6.58
N VAL A 173 2.26 17.60 -5.75
CA VAL A 173 1.36 17.89 -4.61
C VAL A 173 1.00 19.37 -4.55
#